data_9c94034f08c9cc59251312822a23a2d0
#
_entry.id   9c94034f08c9cc59251312822a23a2d0
#
_cell.length_a   1.000
_cell.length_b   1.000
_cell.length_c   1.000
_cell.angle_alpha   90.00
_cell.angle_beta   90.00
_cell.angle_gamma   90.00
#
_symmetry.space_group_name_H-M   'P 1'
#
loop_
_entity.id
_entity.type
_entity.pdbx_description
1 polymer ?
#
loop_
_entity_poly.entity_id
_entity_poly.type
_entity_poly.pdbx_seq_one_letter_code
_entity_poly.pdbx_strand_id
1 'polypeptide(L)'
;MGEPGDGTPSLHALLYQARPDVGALLLGSTPWCAALAGLDVTIPILFDDQARYVGRMKSSADHGDSAALIDAVSDGANIAIFGQQRLCLGVTPERIVFNAELFEKCAMAFVIAHSSGRPVRRVPWWVQLIAGSRLKRDQKRGAESLAAGHIPEGMNAY
;
A
#
# COMPACT_ATOMS: atom_id res chain seq x y z
N MET A 1 -21.48 24.93 4.08
CA MET A 1 -20.68 26.07 3.60
C MET A 1 -19.24 25.71 3.93
N GLY A 2 -18.48 25.23 2.90
CA GLY A 2 -17.08 24.88 3.08
C GLY A 2 -16.24 26.16 3.10
N GLU A 3 -15.32 26.25 4.01
CA GLU A 3 -14.34 27.35 4.03
C GLU A 3 -13.51 27.33 2.74
N PRO A 4 -13.13 28.50 2.19
CA PRO A 4 -12.23 28.58 1.05
C PRO A 4 -10.88 28.00 1.50
N GLY A 5 -10.43 26.94 0.82
CA GLY A 5 -9.19 26.28 1.12
C GLY A 5 -8.01 27.24 1.05
N ASP A 6 -7.12 27.14 2.01
CA ASP A 6 -5.89 27.91 2.19
C ASP A 6 -4.82 27.69 1.11
N GLY A 7 -5.18 27.11 -0.02
CA GLY A 7 -4.25 26.81 -1.13
C GLY A 7 -3.32 25.61 -0.87
N THR A 8 -3.42 24.96 0.27
CA THR A 8 -2.64 23.75 0.57
C THR A 8 -3.18 22.59 -0.26
N PRO A 9 -2.35 21.88 -1.03
CA PRO A 9 -2.80 20.73 -1.82
C PRO A 9 -3.42 19.66 -0.90
N SER A 10 -4.53 19.08 -1.33
CA SER A 10 -5.13 17.96 -0.60
C SER A 10 -4.16 16.77 -0.58
N LEU A 11 -4.26 15.92 0.45
CA LEU A 11 -3.47 14.67 0.52
C LEU A 11 -3.59 13.85 -0.78
N HIS A 12 -4.78 13.80 -1.36
CA HIS A 12 -5.03 13.16 -2.65
C HIS A 12 -4.15 13.73 -3.77
N ALA A 13 -4.12 15.06 -3.90
CA ALA A 13 -3.32 15.73 -4.93
C ALA A 13 -1.82 15.43 -4.76
N LEU A 14 -1.33 15.48 -3.52
CA LEU A 14 0.06 15.18 -3.21
C LEU A 14 0.42 13.72 -3.51
N LEU A 15 -0.48 12.78 -3.20
CA LEU A 15 -0.26 11.35 -3.49
C LEU A 15 -0.24 11.07 -4.99
N TYR A 16 -1.15 11.65 -5.78
CA TYR A 16 -1.15 11.48 -7.23
C TYR A 16 0.09 12.12 -7.89
N GLN A 17 0.60 13.23 -7.33
CA GLN A 17 1.86 13.81 -7.80
C GLN A 17 3.07 12.93 -7.49
N ALA A 18 3.11 12.34 -6.30
CA ALA A 18 4.21 11.48 -5.87
C ALA A 18 4.20 10.10 -6.54
N ARG A 19 3.01 9.62 -6.96
CA ARG A 19 2.76 8.29 -7.51
C ARG A 19 1.93 8.37 -8.78
N PRO A 20 2.57 8.64 -9.93
CA PRO A 20 1.88 8.77 -11.23
C PRO A 20 1.27 7.45 -11.74
N ASP A 21 1.63 6.32 -11.14
CA ASP A 21 1.06 4.99 -11.40
C ASP A 21 -0.25 4.72 -10.65
N VAL A 22 -0.68 5.66 -9.80
CA VAL A 22 -1.89 5.51 -8.99
C VAL A 22 -3.06 6.22 -9.66
N GLY A 23 -4.10 5.47 -10.00
CA GLY A 23 -5.36 6.00 -10.53
C GLY A 23 -6.46 6.08 -9.51
N ALA A 24 -6.31 5.36 -8.38
CA ALA A 24 -7.28 5.37 -7.30
C ALA A 24 -6.62 5.08 -5.95
N LEU A 25 -7.22 5.56 -4.86
CA LEU A 25 -6.76 5.34 -3.50
C LEU A 25 -7.94 5.09 -2.55
N LEU A 26 -7.69 4.32 -1.51
CA LEU A 26 -8.64 4.01 -0.44
C LEU A 26 -7.97 4.24 0.91
N LEU A 27 -8.63 5.04 1.73
CA LEU A 27 -8.26 5.27 3.12
C LEU A 27 -9.29 4.59 4.01
N GLY A 28 -8.87 3.82 4.98
CA GLY A 28 -9.81 3.17 5.89
C GLY A 28 -9.15 2.25 6.91
N SER A 29 -9.96 1.71 7.80
CA SER A 29 -9.57 0.75 8.83
C SER A 29 -10.25 -0.59 8.60
N THR A 30 -9.60 -1.65 9.07
CA THR A 30 -10.12 -3.00 9.07
C THR A 30 -9.70 -3.69 10.37
N PRO A 31 -10.35 -4.80 10.76
CA PRO A 31 -10.05 -5.46 12.03
C PRO A 31 -8.58 -5.83 12.22
N TRP A 32 -7.92 -6.34 11.19
CA TRP A 32 -6.50 -6.73 11.29
C TRP A 32 -5.56 -5.53 11.20
N CYS A 33 -5.95 -4.46 10.49
CA CYS A 33 -5.21 -3.19 10.53
C CYS A 33 -5.22 -2.60 11.95
N ALA A 34 -6.38 -2.58 12.61
CA ALA A 34 -6.49 -2.10 13.99
C ALA A 34 -5.69 -2.97 14.97
N ALA A 35 -5.68 -4.29 14.77
CA ALA A 35 -4.87 -5.20 15.58
C ALA A 35 -3.36 -4.95 15.45
N LEU A 36 -2.89 -4.57 14.25
CA LEU A 36 -1.48 -4.23 14.01
C LEU A 36 -1.06 -2.95 14.73
N ALA A 37 -1.94 -1.96 14.83
CA ALA A 37 -1.64 -0.70 15.48
C ALA A 37 -1.23 -0.87 16.96
N GLY A 38 -1.72 -1.93 17.61
CA GLY A 38 -1.33 -2.27 18.98
C GLY A 38 0.02 -2.97 19.12
N LEU A 39 0.64 -3.39 18.00
CA LEU A 39 1.87 -4.19 18.04
C LEU A 39 3.16 -3.38 17.79
N ASP A 40 3.05 -2.13 17.32
CA ASP A 40 4.18 -1.26 16.94
C ASP A 40 5.25 -1.99 16.11
N VAL A 41 4.81 -2.75 15.11
CA VAL A 41 5.68 -3.59 14.28
C VAL A 41 5.39 -3.42 12.80
N THR A 42 6.41 -3.55 11.98
CA THR A 42 6.27 -3.57 10.53
C THR A 42 6.05 -4.99 10.05
N ILE A 43 5.02 -5.20 9.21
CA ILE A 43 4.76 -6.52 8.62
C ILE A 43 5.89 -6.87 7.64
N PRO A 44 6.64 -7.94 7.89
CA PRO A 44 7.62 -8.42 6.91
C PRO A 44 6.91 -9.00 5.68
N ILE A 45 7.63 -9.21 4.60
CA ILE A 45 7.08 -9.91 3.44
C ILE A 45 6.94 -11.40 3.77
N LEU A 46 5.67 -11.83 3.90
CA LEU A 46 5.29 -13.19 4.27
C LEU A 46 4.91 -14.05 3.08
N PHE A 47 4.43 -13.40 2.00
CA PHE A 47 3.94 -14.03 0.79
C PHE A 47 4.59 -13.38 -0.44
N ASP A 48 4.77 -14.14 -1.50
CA ASP A 48 5.26 -13.65 -2.79
C ASP A 48 4.27 -12.66 -3.42
N ASP A 49 2.96 -12.91 -3.29
CA ASP A 49 1.90 -11.99 -3.71
C ASP A 49 2.01 -10.63 -3.00
N GLN A 50 2.35 -10.61 -1.72
CA GLN A 50 2.60 -9.36 -1.00
C GLN A 50 3.74 -8.57 -1.66
N ALA A 51 4.86 -9.23 -1.96
CA ALA A 51 5.97 -8.58 -2.65
C ALA A 51 5.60 -8.14 -4.07
N ARG A 52 4.74 -8.93 -4.74
CA ARG A 52 4.34 -8.74 -6.14
C ARG A 52 3.34 -7.61 -6.34
N TYR A 53 2.42 -7.39 -5.40
CA TYR A 53 1.29 -6.46 -5.58
C TYR A 53 1.27 -5.32 -4.58
N VAL A 54 1.71 -5.55 -3.36
CA VAL A 54 1.69 -4.56 -2.27
C VAL A 54 3.06 -3.91 -2.08
N GLY A 55 4.12 -4.69 -2.24
CA GLY A 55 5.46 -4.23 -1.95
C GLY A 55 5.78 -4.27 -0.45
N ARG A 56 6.82 -3.55 -0.05
CA ARG A 56 7.25 -3.45 1.34
C ARG A 56 6.41 -2.41 2.07
N MET A 57 5.51 -2.86 2.92
CA MET A 57 4.68 -1.97 3.74
C MET A 57 5.53 -1.27 4.79
N LYS A 58 5.34 0.04 4.91
CA LYS A 58 5.90 0.86 5.98
C LYS A 58 4.77 1.29 6.91
N SER A 59 5.07 1.39 8.19
CA SER A 59 4.19 2.03 9.16
C SER A 59 4.69 3.45 9.42
N SER A 60 3.78 4.40 9.49
CA SER A 60 4.04 5.76 9.98
C SER A 60 3.33 5.94 11.33
N ALA A 61 4.05 6.46 12.30
CA ALA A 61 3.49 6.70 13.64
C ALA A 61 2.60 7.93 13.68
N ASP A 62 2.77 8.87 12.76
CA ASP A 62 2.07 10.15 12.80
C ASP A 62 0.75 10.13 12.04
N HIS A 63 -0.31 10.25 12.82
CA HIS A 63 -1.67 10.49 12.32
C HIS A 63 -1.79 11.93 11.81
N GLY A 64 -1.74 12.14 10.52
CA GLY A 64 -2.01 13.44 9.90
C GLY A 64 -0.84 14.11 9.22
N ASP A 65 0.37 13.55 9.28
CA ASP A 65 1.49 14.05 8.48
C ASP A 65 1.42 13.50 7.05
N SER A 66 0.96 14.35 6.15
CA SER A 66 0.90 14.03 4.71
C SER A 66 2.29 13.71 4.13
N ALA A 67 3.35 14.33 4.64
CA ALA A 67 4.71 14.09 4.16
C ALA A 67 5.19 12.69 4.56
N ALA A 68 4.91 12.25 5.78
CA ALA A 68 5.24 10.91 6.24
C ALA A 68 4.46 9.83 5.46
N LEU A 69 3.20 10.09 5.10
CA LEU A 69 2.41 9.17 4.26
C LEU A 69 2.98 9.07 2.83
N ILE A 70 3.38 10.18 2.24
CA ILE A 70 3.99 10.21 0.92
C ILE A 70 5.33 9.47 0.94
N ASP A 71 6.17 9.71 1.94
CA ASP A 71 7.44 8.99 2.11
C ASP A 71 7.23 7.47 2.23
N ALA A 72 6.21 7.07 2.99
CA ALA A 72 5.90 5.66 3.19
C ALA A 72 5.58 4.91 1.89
N VAL A 73 5.05 5.59 0.86
CA VAL A 73 4.69 5.00 -0.44
C VAL A 73 5.61 5.39 -1.59
N SER A 74 6.60 6.25 -1.34
CA SER A 74 7.51 6.80 -2.37
C SER A 74 8.39 5.76 -3.04
N ASP A 75 8.71 4.67 -2.35
CA ASP A 75 9.52 3.55 -2.86
C ASP A 75 8.74 2.54 -3.70
N GLY A 76 7.45 2.80 -3.94
CA GLY A 76 6.56 1.95 -4.73
C GLY A 76 5.68 1.01 -3.89
N ALA A 77 5.65 1.16 -2.58
CA ALA A 77 4.68 0.44 -1.76
C ALA A 77 3.25 0.89 -2.12
N ASN A 78 2.34 -0.07 -2.25
CA ASN A 78 0.93 0.21 -2.53
C ASN A 78 0.07 0.26 -1.26
N ILE A 79 0.70 0.04 -0.09
CA ILE A 79 0.04 0.16 1.21
C ILE A 79 0.98 0.84 2.19
N ALA A 80 0.44 1.82 2.91
CA ALA A 80 1.02 2.39 4.11
C ALA A 80 0.05 2.25 5.28
N ILE A 81 0.59 2.02 6.47
CA ILE A 81 -0.16 1.90 7.73
C ILE A 81 0.13 3.12 8.58
N PHE A 82 -0.91 3.76 9.10
CA PHE A 82 -0.77 4.88 10.02
C PHE A 82 -1.84 4.78 11.11
N GLY A 83 -1.39 4.54 12.30
CA GLY A 83 -2.26 4.21 13.43
C GLY A 83 -3.16 3.03 13.12
N GLN A 84 -4.47 3.21 13.31
CA GLN A 84 -5.48 2.16 13.04
C GLN A 84 -6.01 2.18 11.60
N GLN A 85 -5.43 3.02 10.74
CA GLN A 85 -5.86 3.17 9.36
C GLN A 85 -4.78 2.67 8.39
N ARG A 86 -5.20 2.39 7.18
CA ARG A 86 -4.32 2.10 6.06
C ARG A 86 -4.69 2.95 4.85
N LEU A 87 -3.67 3.32 4.12
CA LEU A 87 -3.77 3.86 2.77
C LEU A 87 -3.51 2.70 1.81
N CYS A 88 -4.45 2.42 0.90
CA CYS A 88 -4.28 1.49 -0.20
C CYS A 88 -4.24 2.27 -1.51
N LEU A 89 -3.27 1.97 -2.35
CA LEU A 89 -3.06 2.57 -3.65
C LEU A 89 -3.24 1.51 -4.74
N GLY A 90 -3.76 1.92 -5.88
CA GLY A 90 -3.90 1.07 -7.04
C GLY A 90 -4.09 1.87 -8.31
N VAL A 91 -3.76 1.27 -9.45
CA VAL A 91 -3.97 1.86 -10.77
C VAL A 91 -5.45 1.91 -11.15
N THR A 92 -6.27 1.00 -10.62
CA THR A 92 -7.73 0.95 -10.80
C THR A 92 -8.43 0.69 -9.46
N PRO A 93 -9.75 0.98 -9.34
CA PRO A 93 -10.54 0.63 -8.17
C PRO A 93 -10.51 -0.86 -7.83
N GLU A 94 -10.55 -1.74 -8.83
CA GLU A 94 -10.48 -3.20 -8.65
C GLU A 94 -9.15 -3.61 -8.04
N ARG A 95 -8.06 -2.97 -8.48
CA ARG A 95 -6.72 -3.20 -7.92
C ARG A 95 -6.64 -2.76 -6.46
N ILE A 96 -7.32 -1.69 -6.06
CA ILE A 96 -7.39 -1.28 -4.65
C ILE A 96 -8.07 -2.34 -3.80
N VAL A 97 -9.22 -2.84 -4.26
CA VAL A 97 -9.96 -3.90 -3.53
C VAL A 97 -9.06 -5.12 -3.34
N PHE A 98 -8.42 -5.57 -4.40
CA PHE A 98 -7.47 -6.68 -4.33
C PHE A 98 -6.31 -6.41 -3.35
N ASN A 99 -5.68 -5.24 -3.42
CA ASN A 99 -4.59 -4.87 -2.51
C ASN A 99 -5.05 -4.80 -1.06
N ALA A 100 -6.28 -4.33 -0.83
CA ALA A 100 -6.88 -4.25 0.50
C ALA A 100 -7.16 -5.64 1.09
N GLU A 101 -7.68 -6.57 0.31
CA GLU A 101 -7.92 -7.95 0.71
C GLU A 101 -6.60 -8.69 0.97
N LEU A 102 -5.61 -8.50 0.09
CA LEU A 102 -4.28 -9.07 0.27
C LEU A 102 -3.60 -8.54 1.53
N PHE A 103 -3.75 -7.23 1.82
CA PHE A 103 -3.27 -6.66 3.07
C PHE A 103 -3.90 -7.34 4.29
N GLU A 104 -5.23 -7.51 4.32
CA GLU A 104 -5.93 -8.16 5.43
C GLU A 104 -5.43 -9.59 5.65
N LYS A 105 -5.22 -10.35 4.57
CA LYS A 105 -4.61 -11.68 4.63
C LYS A 105 -3.22 -11.64 5.25
N CYS A 106 -2.37 -10.70 4.84
CA CYS A 106 -1.02 -10.55 5.37
C CYS A 106 -1.03 -10.12 6.83
N ALA A 107 -1.89 -9.16 7.19
CA ALA A 107 -2.04 -8.65 8.55
C ALA A 107 -2.52 -9.75 9.50
N MET A 108 -3.56 -10.49 9.12
CA MET A 108 -4.07 -11.63 9.87
C MET A 108 -2.98 -12.68 10.10
N ALA A 109 -2.31 -13.12 9.04
CA ALA A 109 -1.27 -14.12 9.13
C ALA A 109 -0.11 -13.67 10.03
N PHE A 110 0.26 -12.39 9.92
CA PHE A 110 1.32 -11.80 10.75
C PHE A 110 0.92 -11.74 12.22
N VAL A 111 -0.26 -11.22 12.54
CA VAL A 111 -0.74 -11.10 13.93
C VAL A 111 -0.82 -12.48 14.59
N ILE A 112 -1.38 -13.48 13.92
CA ILE A 112 -1.46 -14.86 14.43
C ILE A 112 -0.07 -15.44 14.64
N ALA A 113 0.83 -15.31 13.67
CA ALA A 113 2.19 -15.84 13.79
C ALA A 113 2.98 -15.12 14.90
N HIS A 114 2.87 -13.80 14.99
CA HIS A 114 3.54 -12.98 16.00
C HIS A 114 3.05 -13.33 17.41
N SER A 115 1.75 -13.52 17.59
CA SER A 115 1.15 -13.90 18.88
C SER A 115 1.57 -15.30 19.36
N SER A 116 2.09 -16.14 18.47
CA SER A 116 2.62 -17.46 18.87
C SER A 116 3.96 -17.40 19.62
N GLY A 117 4.60 -16.23 19.67
CA GLY A 117 5.93 -16.05 20.27
C GLY A 117 7.07 -16.69 19.48
N ARG A 118 6.80 -17.25 18.32
CA ARG A 118 7.82 -17.89 17.46
C ARG A 118 8.32 -16.89 16.38
N PRO A 119 9.58 -17.06 15.91
CA PRO A 119 10.09 -16.26 14.82
C PRO A 119 9.23 -16.39 13.57
N VAL A 120 8.77 -15.25 13.04
CA VAL A 120 7.98 -15.21 11.81
C VAL A 120 8.89 -15.43 10.61
N ARG A 121 8.63 -16.47 9.83
CA ARG A 121 9.38 -16.74 8.60
C ARG A 121 9.03 -15.73 7.52
N ARG A 122 10.07 -15.23 6.84
CA ARG A 122 9.95 -14.28 5.74
C ARG A 122 10.17 -15.00 4.40
N VAL A 123 9.58 -14.47 3.36
CA VAL A 123 9.89 -14.90 1.99
C VAL A 123 11.39 -14.64 1.72
N PRO A 124 12.11 -15.58 1.08
CA PRO A 124 13.51 -15.40 0.74
C PRO A 124 13.77 -14.12 -0.06
N TRP A 125 14.90 -13.47 0.19
CA TRP A 125 15.21 -12.16 -0.41
C TRP A 125 15.19 -12.16 -1.95
N TRP A 126 15.62 -13.25 -2.56
CA TRP A 126 15.63 -13.38 -4.03
C TRP A 126 14.23 -13.46 -4.62
N VAL A 127 13.26 -14.10 -3.92
CA VAL A 127 11.85 -14.09 -4.31
C VAL A 127 11.28 -12.68 -4.21
N GLN A 128 11.60 -11.96 -3.12
CA GLN A 128 11.20 -10.57 -2.94
C GLN A 128 11.74 -9.68 -4.07
N LEU A 129 12.99 -9.91 -4.49
CA LEU A 129 13.62 -9.16 -5.59
C LEU A 129 12.90 -9.39 -6.92
N ILE A 130 12.61 -10.66 -7.26
CA ILE A 130 11.91 -11.01 -8.50
C ILE A 130 10.48 -10.46 -8.50
N ALA A 131 9.74 -10.68 -7.42
CA ALA A 131 8.37 -10.19 -7.29
C ALA A 131 8.32 -8.65 -7.31
N GLY A 132 9.20 -7.97 -6.58
CA GLY A 132 9.30 -6.52 -6.55
C GLY A 132 9.71 -5.92 -7.90
N SER A 133 10.54 -6.59 -8.69
CA SER A 133 10.88 -6.14 -10.04
C SER A 133 9.65 -6.16 -10.99
N ARG A 134 8.76 -7.15 -10.80
CA ARG A 134 7.49 -7.22 -11.55
C ARG A 134 6.54 -6.12 -11.10
N LEU A 135 6.44 -5.85 -9.80
CA LEU A 135 5.64 -4.74 -9.28
C LEU A 135 6.06 -3.41 -9.92
N LYS A 136 7.36 -3.11 -9.91
CA LYS A 136 7.89 -1.88 -10.51
C LYS A 136 7.61 -1.77 -12.01
N ARG A 137 7.65 -2.89 -12.73
CA ARG A 137 7.31 -2.92 -14.16
C ARG A 137 5.84 -2.58 -14.39
N ASP A 138 4.95 -3.13 -13.57
CA ASP A 138 3.53 -2.85 -13.68
C ASP A 138 3.20 -1.40 -13.31
N GLN A 139 3.86 -0.87 -12.28
CA GLN A 139 3.74 0.54 -11.91
C GLN A 139 4.16 1.47 -13.05
N LYS A 140 5.29 1.16 -13.71
CA LYS A 140 5.72 1.92 -14.88
C LYS A 140 4.68 1.89 -16.00
N ARG A 141 4.14 0.71 -16.33
CA ARG A 141 3.05 0.58 -17.31
C ARG A 141 1.80 1.35 -16.91
N GLY A 142 1.43 1.27 -15.61
CA GLY A 142 0.30 2.02 -15.07
C GLY A 142 0.47 3.51 -15.26
N ALA A 143 1.63 4.06 -14.93
CA ALA A 143 1.95 5.47 -15.10
C ALA A 143 1.89 5.90 -16.58
N GLU A 144 2.46 5.11 -17.48
CA GLU A 144 2.43 5.37 -18.93
C GLU A 144 0.98 5.39 -19.48
N SER A 145 0.15 4.44 -19.05
CA SER A 145 -1.25 4.36 -19.48
C SER A 145 -2.09 5.51 -18.95
N LEU A 146 -1.95 5.85 -17.66
CA LEU A 146 -2.66 6.95 -17.04
C LEU A 146 -2.24 8.30 -17.66
N ALA A 147 -0.96 8.50 -17.94
CA ALA A 147 -0.48 9.69 -18.63
C ALA A 147 -1.05 9.83 -20.05
N ALA A 148 -1.35 8.70 -20.73
CA ALA A 148 -2.01 8.68 -22.01
C ALA A 148 -3.55 8.79 -21.93
N GLY A 149 -4.11 8.92 -20.72
CA GLY A 149 -5.56 9.01 -20.50
C GLY A 149 -6.31 7.68 -20.64
N HIS A 150 -5.60 6.56 -20.52
CA HIS A 150 -6.19 5.22 -20.63
C HIS A 150 -6.12 4.47 -19.30
N ILE A 151 -7.16 3.70 -19.02
CA ILE A 151 -7.11 2.72 -17.92
C ILE A 151 -6.34 1.49 -18.43
N PRO A 152 -5.28 1.05 -17.74
CA PRO A 152 -4.48 -0.08 -18.21
C PRO A 152 -5.29 -1.38 -18.23
N GLU A 153 -5.35 -2.02 -19.38
CA GLU A 153 -5.95 -3.35 -19.51
C GLU A 153 -5.07 -4.42 -18.84
N GLY A 154 -5.70 -5.46 -18.27
CA GLY A 154 -4.99 -6.61 -17.68
C GLY A 154 -4.31 -6.35 -16.35
N MET A 155 -4.50 -5.17 -15.76
CA MET A 155 -4.08 -4.85 -14.38
C MET A 155 -5.18 -5.05 -13.34
N ASN A 156 -6.23 -5.76 -13.72
CA ASN A 156 -7.27 -6.23 -12.83
C ASN A 156 -6.70 -7.24 -11.80
N ALA A 157 -7.49 -7.60 -10.80
CA ALA A 157 -7.06 -8.45 -9.69
C ALA A 157 -6.46 -9.80 -10.13
N TYR A 158 -6.89 -10.33 -11.27
CA TYR A 158 -6.39 -11.58 -11.87
C TYR A 158 -6.32 -11.45 -13.41
#